data_5d2021e0b6f679ef7d655c4841827c17
#
_entry.id   5d2021e0b6f679ef7d655c4841827c17
#
_cell.length_a   1.000
_cell.length_b   1.000
_cell.length_c   1.000
_cell.angle_alpha   90.00
_cell.angle_beta   90.00
_cell.angle_gamma   90.00
#
_symmetry.space_group_name_H-M   'P 1'
#
loop_
_entity.id
_entity.type
_entity.pdbx_description
1 polymer ?
#
loop_
_entity_poly.entity_id
_entity_poly.type
_entity_poly.pdbx_seq_one_letter_code
_entity_poly.pdbx_strand_id
1 'polypeptide(L)'
;NRVGMQTVLATDIGAGTSFSMLRTMGEAYKVQQLGGYPMSVFESLYKCTLGAAKALHLDDEIGCFGKGRKADFIVMDYAATPSQQVRMDYLKRHGKWTLENKLFGLQTAGDERNIQATYVMGKRVFTLA
;
A
#
# COMPACT_ATOMS: atom_id res chain seq x y z
N ASN A 1 13.17 -13.01 -9.32
CA ASN A 1 14.28 -13.10 -8.35
C ASN A 1 15.28 -14.15 -8.82
N ARG A 2 16.41 -13.71 -9.41
CA ARG A 2 17.49 -14.63 -9.87
C ARG A 2 18.25 -15.31 -8.72
N VAL A 3 18.04 -14.89 -7.47
CA VAL A 3 18.82 -15.33 -6.30
C VAL A 3 17.96 -15.88 -5.16
N GLY A 4 16.64 -16.05 -5.34
CA GLY A 4 15.76 -16.57 -4.29
C GLY A 4 15.58 -15.66 -3.06
N MET A 5 16.14 -14.45 -3.07
CA MET A 5 15.98 -13.50 -1.95
C MET A 5 14.56 -12.92 -1.90
N GLN A 6 14.00 -12.93 -0.73
CA GLN A 6 12.75 -12.24 -0.44
C GLN A 6 13.02 -10.73 -0.29
N THR A 7 12.37 -9.91 -1.14
CA THR A 7 12.48 -8.45 -1.07
C THR A 7 11.18 -7.86 -0.55
N VAL A 8 11.28 -6.84 0.30
CA VAL A 8 10.15 -6.12 0.88
C VAL A 8 10.28 -4.63 0.64
N LEU A 9 9.23 -3.86 0.90
CA LEU A 9 9.23 -2.41 0.83
C LEU A 9 9.16 -1.82 2.23
N ALA A 10 9.97 -0.80 2.48
CA ALA A 10 9.95 0.02 3.69
C ALA A 10 10.23 1.48 3.33
N THR A 11 9.81 2.41 4.18
CA THR A 11 10.03 3.86 3.95
C THR A 11 11.48 4.25 4.14
N ASP A 12 12.24 3.50 4.95
CA ASP A 12 13.66 3.76 5.26
C ASP A 12 13.90 5.25 5.58
N ILE A 13 13.09 5.80 6.49
CA ILE A 13 13.11 7.23 6.79
C ILE A 13 14.48 7.65 7.34
N GLY A 14 15.07 8.67 6.70
CA GLY A 14 16.44 9.09 6.91
C GLY A 14 17.27 8.97 5.63
N ALA A 15 17.14 7.89 4.87
CA ALA A 15 17.60 7.73 3.49
C ALA A 15 16.42 7.75 2.50
N GLY A 16 15.25 7.28 2.90
CA GLY A 16 14.02 7.34 2.11
C GLY A 16 13.42 8.76 2.05
N THR A 17 12.61 9.00 1.03
CA THR A 17 12.09 10.33 0.67
C THR A 17 10.77 10.70 1.35
N SER A 18 10.10 9.76 2.03
CA SER A 18 8.78 9.97 2.62
C SER A 18 8.47 8.97 3.72
N PHE A 19 7.67 9.40 4.72
CA PHE A 19 7.04 8.52 5.70
C PHE A 19 5.89 7.68 5.13
N SER A 20 5.37 8.06 3.95
CA SER A 20 4.22 7.40 3.35
C SER A 20 4.61 6.11 2.61
N MET A 21 4.08 4.97 3.04
CA MET A 21 4.23 3.71 2.32
C MET A 21 3.59 3.75 0.92
N LEU A 22 2.54 4.53 0.71
CA LEU A 22 1.94 4.71 -0.62
C LEU A 22 2.94 5.36 -1.58
N ARG A 23 3.68 6.37 -1.12
CA ARG A 23 4.77 6.98 -1.92
C ARG A 23 5.90 6.00 -2.18
N THR A 24 6.30 5.22 -1.18
CA THR A 24 7.32 4.16 -1.35
C THR A 24 6.88 3.12 -2.40
N MET A 25 5.61 2.70 -2.38
CA MET A 25 5.05 1.82 -3.40
C MET A 25 5.11 2.45 -4.80
N GLY A 26 4.81 3.76 -4.90
CA GLY A 26 4.90 4.52 -6.16
C GLY A 26 6.32 4.60 -6.71
N GLU A 27 7.31 4.85 -5.86
CA GLU A 27 8.72 4.86 -6.26
C GLU A 27 9.20 3.45 -6.68
N ALA A 28 8.84 2.42 -5.91
CA ALA A 28 9.17 1.05 -6.27
C ALA A 28 8.59 0.66 -7.64
N TYR A 29 7.34 1.05 -7.93
CA TYR A 29 6.72 0.85 -9.24
C TYR A 29 7.53 1.51 -10.37
N LYS A 30 7.90 2.80 -10.21
CA LYS A 30 8.68 3.53 -11.22
C LYS A 30 10.04 2.89 -11.47
N VAL A 31 10.78 2.56 -10.42
CA VAL A 31 12.11 1.94 -10.51
C VAL A 31 12.04 0.57 -11.19
N GLN A 32 11.05 -0.24 -10.83
CA GLN A 32 10.86 -1.56 -11.45
C GLN A 32 10.48 -1.43 -12.94
N GLN A 33 9.65 -0.46 -13.31
CA GLN A 33 9.32 -0.18 -14.71
C GLN A 33 10.57 0.20 -15.52
N LEU A 34 11.45 1.03 -14.98
CA LEU A 34 12.75 1.36 -15.62
C LEU A 34 13.64 0.13 -15.80
N GLY A 35 13.55 -0.82 -14.88
CA GLY A 35 14.23 -2.12 -14.96
C GLY A 35 13.53 -3.15 -15.87
N GLY A 36 12.45 -2.79 -16.54
CA GLY A 36 11.69 -3.67 -17.42
C GLY A 36 10.79 -4.68 -16.69
N TYR A 37 10.54 -4.49 -15.39
CA TYR A 37 9.68 -5.35 -14.58
C TYR A 37 8.38 -4.63 -14.20
N PRO A 38 7.23 -5.00 -14.78
CA PRO A 38 5.94 -4.35 -14.47
C PRO A 38 5.38 -4.89 -13.14
N MET A 39 5.84 -4.35 -12.02
CA MET A 39 5.35 -4.73 -10.70
C MET A 39 3.87 -4.37 -10.53
N SER A 40 3.03 -5.35 -10.22
CA SER A 40 1.60 -5.11 -9.98
C SER A 40 1.36 -4.41 -8.65
N VAL A 41 0.21 -3.74 -8.52
CA VAL A 41 -0.19 -3.12 -7.26
C VAL A 41 -0.40 -4.15 -6.14
N PHE A 42 -0.86 -5.35 -6.47
CA PHE A 42 -1.01 -6.43 -5.49
C PHE A 42 0.33 -6.94 -4.98
N GLU A 43 1.35 -7.01 -5.86
CA GLU A 43 2.71 -7.35 -5.45
C GLU A 43 3.29 -6.26 -4.53
N SER A 44 3.11 -4.98 -4.85
CA SER A 44 3.53 -3.87 -3.99
C SER A 44 2.90 -3.96 -2.59
N LEU A 45 1.57 -4.17 -2.53
CA LEU A 45 0.85 -4.33 -1.26
C LEU A 45 1.34 -5.56 -0.48
N TYR A 46 1.54 -6.69 -1.14
CA TYR A 46 2.10 -7.87 -0.50
C TYR A 46 3.45 -7.58 0.13
N LYS A 47 4.34 -6.89 -0.60
CA LYS A 47 5.68 -6.52 -0.12
C LYS A 47 5.67 -5.55 1.06
N CYS A 48 4.59 -4.77 1.24
CA CYS A 48 4.39 -3.85 2.37
C CYS A 48 3.64 -4.50 3.56
N THR A 49 3.07 -5.67 3.39
CA THR A 49 2.19 -6.31 4.38
C THR A 49 2.65 -7.73 4.70
N LEU A 50 1.96 -8.75 4.22
CA LEU A 50 2.27 -10.15 4.53
C LEU A 50 3.68 -10.56 4.08
N GLY A 51 4.17 -10.06 2.95
CA GLY A 51 5.53 -10.33 2.49
C GLY A 51 6.59 -9.76 3.44
N ALA A 52 6.36 -8.55 3.97
CA ALA A 52 7.22 -7.95 4.98
C ALA A 52 7.16 -8.72 6.30
N ALA A 53 5.95 -9.09 6.75
CA ALA A 53 5.77 -9.90 7.96
C ALA A 53 6.52 -11.25 7.86
N LYS A 54 6.44 -11.93 6.71
CA LYS A 54 7.18 -13.18 6.45
C LYS A 54 8.69 -13.00 6.50
N ALA A 55 9.21 -11.92 5.92
CA ALA A 55 10.64 -11.63 5.93
C ALA A 55 11.17 -11.36 7.34
N LEU A 56 10.29 -10.90 8.24
CA LEU A 56 10.59 -10.64 9.65
C LEU A 56 10.22 -11.81 10.58
N HIS A 57 9.69 -12.93 10.06
CA HIS A 57 9.15 -14.07 10.82
C HIS A 57 8.05 -13.67 11.83
N LEU A 58 7.16 -12.76 11.40
CA LEU A 58 6.00 -12.25 12.17
C LEU A 58 4.66 -12.54 11.49
N ASP A 59 4.66 -13.40 10.47
CA ASP A 59 3.48 -13.65 9.64
C ASP A 59 2.43 -14.54 10.29
N ASP A 60 2.70 -15.12 11.42
CA ASP A 60 1.73 -15.75 12.32
C ASP A 60 0.97 -14.74 13.19
N GLU A 61 1.52 -13.53 13.40
CA GLU A 61 0.92 -12.47 14.23
C GLU A 61 0.26 -11.36 13.40
N ILE A 62 0.93 -10.88 12.34
CA ILE A 62 0.56 -9.67 11.57
C ILE A 62 0.65 -9.88 10.05
N GLY A 63 0.34 -8.83 9.29
CA GLY A 63 0.53 -8.76 7.83
C GLY A 63 -0.67 -9.17 7.00
N CYS A 64 -1.67 -9.81 7.57
CA CYS A 64 -2.96 -10.07 6.91
C CYS A 64 -4.08 -10.26 7.95
N PHE A 65 -5.33 -10.21 7.49
CA PHE A 65 -6.48 -10.59 8.30
C PHE A 65 -6.56 -12.12 8.41
N GLY A 66 -6.66 -12.62 9.64
CA GLY A 66 -6.80 -14.04 9.90
C GLY A 66 -7.20 -14.30 11.34
N LYS A 67 -7.87 -15.44 11.60
CA LYS A 67 -8.25 -15.83 12.95
C LYS A 67 -6.99 -16.03 13.81
N GLY A 68 -6.96 -15.39 14.98
CA GLY A 68 -5.83 -15.44 15.92
C GLY A 68 -4.72 -14.42 15.65
N ARG A 69 -4.78 -13.67 14.56
CA ARG A 69 -3.81 -12.60 14.25
C ARG A 69 -4.21 -11.29 14.92
N LYS A 70 -3.22 -10.42 15.12
CA LYS A 70 -3.44 -9.05 15.59
C LYS A 70 -4.21 -8.26 14.54
N ALA A 71 -5.19 -7.47 14.97
CA ALA A 71 -5.99 -6.63 14.09
C ALA A 71 -5.28 -5.28 13.86
N ASP A 72 -4.17 -5.32 13.12
CA ASP A 72 -3.39 -4.17 12.69
C ASP A 72 -3.76 -3.81 11.26
N PHE A 73 -4.41 -2.68 11.06
CA PHE A 73 -4.86 -2.26 9.73
C PHE A 73 -5.06 -0.75 9.62
N ILE A 74 -5.13 -0.28 8.39
CA ILE A 74 -5.48 1.10 8.05
C ILE A 74 -6.78 1.15 7.27
N VAL A 75 -7.50 2.26 7.42
CA VAL A 75 -8.65 2.62 6.57
C VAL A 75 -8.19 3.72 5.62
N MET A 76 -8.41 3.53 4.33
CA MET A 76 -7.96 4.46 3.30
C MET A 76 -9.14 5.02 2.49
N ASP A 77 -9.05 6.31 2.16
CA ASP A 77 -9.88 6.94 1.14
C ASP A 77 -9.17 6.89 -0.21
N TYR A 78 -9.87 6.46 -1.25
CA TYR A 78 -9.35 6.45 -2.63
C TYR A 78 -9.34 7.84 -3.29
N ALA A 79 -9.99 8.84 -2.69
CA ALA A 79 -10.29 10.13 -3.29
C ALA A 79 -10.05 11.31 -2.35
N ALA A 80 -9.00 11.26 -1.54
CA ALA A 80 -8.65 12.30 -0.57
C ALA A 80 -8.25 13.65 -1.19
N THR A 81 -8.00 13.71 -2.49
CA THR A 81 -7.65 14.95 -3.21
C THR A 81 -8.54 15.15 -4.44
N PRO A 82 -8.72 16.41 -4.93
CA PRO A 82 -9.51 16.68 -6.12
C PRO A 82 -9.06 15.88 -7.36
N SER A 83 -7.77 15.72 -7.58
CA SER A 83 -7.24 14.93 -8.70
C SER A 83 -7.57 13.45 -8.58
N GLN A 84 -7.50 12.90 -7.38
CA GLN A 84 -7.93 11.52 -7.13
C GLN A 84 -9.44 11.36 -7.34
N GLN A 85 -10.25 12.35 -6.91
CA GLN A 85 -11.68 12.34 -7.14
C GLN A 85 -12.02 12.27 -8.64
N VAL A 86 -11.40 13.13 -9.46
CA VAL A 86 -11.57 13.10 -10.93
C VAL A 86 -11.22 11.73 -11.50
N ARG A 87 -10.12 11.11 -11.05
CA ARG A 87 -9.73 9.76 -11.45
C ARG A 87 -10.80 8.73 -11.07
N MET A 88 -11.30 8.76 -9.83
CA MET A 88 -12.31 7.81 -9.35
C MET A 88 -13.62 7.95 -10.12
N ASP A 89 -14.04 9.17 -10.42
CA ASP A 89 -15.23 9.46 -11.24
C ASP A 89 -15.07 8.94 -12.68
N TYR A 90 -13.88 9.10 -13.27
CA TYR A 90 -13.56 8.52 -14.57
C TYR A 90 -13.69 6.99 -14.54
N LEU A 91 -13.11 6.32 -13.56
CA LEU A 91 -13.18 4.85 -13.44
C LEU A 91 -14.63 4.35 -13.31
N LYS A 92 -15.48 5.06 -12.54
CA LYS A 92 -16.90 4.75 -12.41
C LYS A 92 -17.65 4.89 -13.75
N ARG A 93 -17.47 6.03 -14.44
CA ARG A 93 -18.17 6.33 -15.70
C ARG A 93 -17.82 5.36 -16.82
N HIS A 94 -16.60 4.82 -16.82
CA HIS A 94 -16.11 3.93 -17.88
C HIS A 94 -16.13 2.45 -17.52
N GLY A 95 -16.83 2.05 -16.46
CA GLY A 95 -16.94 0.65 -16.06
C GLY A 95 -15.61 0.03 -15.59
N LYS A 96 -14.62 0.86 -15.22
CA LYS A 96 -13.29 0.45 -14.76
C LYS A 96 -13.13 0.50 -13.23
N TRP A 97 -14.24 0.47 -12.49
CA TRP A 97 -14.29 0.53 -11.02
C TRP A 97 -13.87 -0.79 -10.38
N THR A 98 -12.68 -1.26 -10.69
CA THR A 98 -12.09 -2.49 -10.12
C THR A 98 -11.23 -2.17 -8.90
N LEU A 99 -11.01 -3.17 -8.04
CA LEU A 99 -10.10 -3.03 -6.90
C LEU A 99 -8.69 -2.67 -7.37
N GLU A 100 -8.20 -3.35 -8.41
CA GLU A 100 -6.88 -3.08 -8.99
C GLU A 100 -6.70 -1.62 -9.41
N ASN A 101 -7.66 -1.06 -10.15
CA ASN A 101 -7.59 0.33 -10.62
C ASN A 101 -7.65 1.34 -9.47
N LYS A 102 -8.42 1.05 -8.42
CA LYS A 102 -8.48 1.88 -7.20
C LYS A 102 -7.14 1.87 -6.45
N LEU A 103 -6.60 0.69 -6.22
CA LEU A 103 -5.31 0.50 -5.54
C LEU A 103 -4.15 1.07 -6.37
N PHE A 104 -4.18 0.91 -7.69
CA PHE A 104 -3.19 1.54 -8.57
C PHE A 104 -3.25 3.07 -8.51
N GLY A 105 -4.43 3.64 -8.35
CA GLY A 105 -4.60 5.07 -8.07
C GLY A 105 -3.91 5.51 -6.78
N LEU A 106 -4.05 4.74 -5.70
CA LEU A 106 -3.35 4.99 -4.44
C LEU A 106 -1.83 4.82 -4.58
N GLN A 107 -1.37 3.77 -5.27
CA GLN A 107 0.05 3.52 -5.50
C GLN A 107 0.73 4.65 -6.28
N THR A 108 0.05 5.27 -7.24
CA THR A 108 0.66 6.27 -8.14
C THR A 108 0.46 7.72 -7.70
N ALA A 109 -0.60 8.00 -6.94
CA ALA A 109 -0.98 9.34 -6.54
C ALA A 109 -1.43 9.46 -5.08
N GLY A 110 -1.27 8.38 -4.29
CA GLY A 110 -1.63 8.37 -2.88
C GLY A 110 -0.50 8.87 -1.98
N ASP A 111 -0.90 9.40 -0.83
CA ASP A 111 -0.01 9.82 0.25
C ASP A 111 -0.72 9.71 1.62
N GLU A 112 -0.16 10.36 2.65
CA GLU A 112 -0.69 10.33 4.01
C GLU A 112 -2.13 10.84 4.12
N ARG A 113 -2.59 11.73 3.23
CA ARG A 113 -3.97 12.26 3.20
C ARG A 113 -5.02 11.19 2.90
N ASN A 114 -4.59 10.08 2.30
CA ASN A 114 -5.48 8.94 2.04
C ASN A 114 -5.73 8.07 3.29
N ILE A 115 -4.97 8.24 4.38
CA ILE A 115 -5.13 7.46 5.61
C ILE A 115 -6.22 8.10 6.47
N GLN A 116 -7.36 7.46 6.58
CA GLN A 116 -8.50 7.93 7.37
C GLN A 116 -8.42 7.48 8.84
N ALA A 117 -7.93 6.26 9.07
CA ALA A 117 -7.73 5.74 10.41
C ALA A 117 -6.66 4.64 10.44
N THR A 118 -6.01 4.50 11.59
CA THR A 118 -5.06 3.42 11.88
C THR A 118 -5.50 2.66 13.13
N TYR A 119 -5.44 1.34 13.05
CA TYR A 119 -5.76 0.43 14.15
C TYR A 119 -4.56 -0.44 14.47
N VAL A 120 -4.27 -0.58 15.77
CA VAL A 120 -3.25 -1.48 16.31
C VAL A 120 -3.91 -2.37 17.36
N MET A 121 -3.79 -3.68 17.19
CA MET A 121 -4.45 -4.69 18.03
C MET A 121 -5.97 -4.43 18.18
N GLY A 122 -6.62 -4.00 17.10
CA GLY A 122 -8.05 -3.66 17.08
C GLY A 122 -8.42 -2.31 17.73
N LYS A 123 -7.46 -1.62 18.36
CA LYS A 123 -7.67 -0.29 18.95
C LYS A 123 -7.33 0.80 17.94
N ARG A 124 -8.25 1.74 17.72
CA ARG A 124 -7.99 2.90 16.87
C ARG A 124 -6.99 3.83 17.57
N VAL A 125 -5.84 4.03 16.92
CA VAL A 125 -4.72 4.87 17.42
C VAL A 125 -4.60 6.18 16.66
N PHE A 126 -5.19 6.27 15.47
CA PHE A 126 -5.23 7.49 14.66
C PHE A 126 -6.57 7.59 13.91
N THR A 127 -7.06 8.82 13.75
CA THR A 127 -8.15 9.18 12.82
C THR A 127 -7.85 10.55 12.23
N LEU A 128 -8.09 10.70 10.94
CA LEU A 128 -8.07 12.00 10.28
C LEU A 128 -9.24 12.84 10.83
N ALA A 129 -8.97 14.08 11.17
CA ALA A 129 -9.96 15.05 11.67
C ALA A 129 -10.85 15.57 10.53
#